data_051e69ccc076463d6718606b783b66fa
#
_entry.id   051e69ccc076463d6718606b783b66fa
#
_cell.length_a   1.000
_cell.length_b   1.000
_cell.length_c   1.000
_cell.angle_alpha   90.00
_cell.angle_beta   90.00
_cell.angle_gamma   90.00
#
_symmetry.space_group_name_H-M   'P 1'
#
loop_
_entity.id
_entity.type
_entity.pdbx_description
1 polymer ?
#
loop_
_entity_poly.entity_id
_entity_poly.type
_entity_poly.pdbx_seq_one_letter_code
_entity_poly.pdbx_strand_id
1 'polypeptide(L)'
;LATWGEINGFEMGAMTPAPIRLLIRNTTFLGLGRTRWTRGLRSGFGMNGPRYITALTTRERLIAELEAFLGGFDAWLLPVAAVPAFRHMRSGKTLDVDGTSVPYTTAVGSYAAPFNLTGSPAVSLPAGQSAEGLPIGVQLVGRRWDDDHLLAVAERVAEILGPFRRPPGY
;
A
#
# COMPACT_ATOMS: atom_id res chain seq x y z
N LEU A 1 0.65 8.97 0.60
CA LEU A 1 -0.43 8.38 1.44
C LEU A 1 -1.63 9.32 1.62
N ALA A 2 -1.42 10.62 1.88
CA ALA A 2 -2.53 11.57 2.03
C ALA A 2 -3.34 11.70 0.73
N THR A 3 -2.70 11.95 -0.39
CA THR A 3 -3.31 12.07 -1.71
C THR A 3 -4.09 10.83 -2.11
N TRP A 4 -3.55 9.63 -1.85
CA TRP A 4 -4.25 8.37 -2.08
C TRP A 4 -5.51 8.26 -1.22
N GLY A 5 -5.42 8.64 0.06
CA GLY A 5 -6.59 8.71 0.94
C GLY A 5 -7.63 9.71 0.44
N GLU A 6 -7.23 10.89 -0.02
CA GLU A 6 -8.13 11.93 -0.54
C GLU A 6 -8.90 11.45 -1.79
N ILE A 7 -8.21 10.85 -2.75
CA ILE A 7 -8.83 10.30 -3.97
C ILE A 7 -9.84 9.21 -3.61
N ASN A 8 -9.41 8.19 -2.84
CA ASN A 8 -10.30 7.11 -2.41
C ASN A 8 -11.52 7.63 -1.62
N GLY A 9 -11.29 8.59 -0.71
CA GLY A 9 -12.37 9.17 0.08
C GLY A 9 -13.40 9.92 -0.77
N PHE A 10 -12.96 10.63 -1.79
CA PHE A 10 -13.85 11.29 -2.73
C PHE A 10 -14.66 10.27 -3.56
N GLU A 11 -14.00 9.31 -4.15
CA GLU A 11 -14.64 8.28 -4.99
C GLU A 11 -15.65 7.46 -4.19
N MET A 12 -15.26 6.96 -3.02
CA MET A 12 -16.19 6.28 -2.10
C MET A 12 -17.35 7.20 -1.67
N GLY A 13 -17.05 8.45 -1.39
CA GLY A 13 -18.03 9.45 -1.00
C GLY A 13 -19.03 9.80 -2.12
N ALA A 14 -18.58 9.83 -3.37
CA ALA A 14 -19.43 10.08 -4.53
C ALA A 14 -20.46 8.95 -4.75
N MET A 15 -20.11 7.72 -4.41
CA MET A 15 -20.97 6.54 -4.51
C MET A 15 -21.88 6.35 -3.29
N THR A 16 -21.72 7.17 -2.24
CA THR A 16 -22.42 7.00 -0.97
C THR A 16 -23.49 8.08 -0.78
N PRO A 17 -24.76 7.73 -0.44
CA PRO A 17 -25.81 8.70 -0.13
C PRO A 17 -25.38 9.69 0.96
N ALA A 18 -25.78 10.95 0.82
CA ALA A 18 -25.31 12.06 1.67
C ALA A 18 -25.41 11.81 3.19
N PRO A 19 -26.52 11.28 3.75
CA PRO A 19 -26.61 11.03 5.19
C PRO A 19 -25.64 9.94 5.67
N ILE A 20 -25.45 8.88 4.87
CA ILE A 20 -24.51 7.79 5.16
C ILE A 20 -23.06 8.30 5.05
N ARG A 21 -22.76 9.11 4.03
CA ARG A 21 -21.45 9.74 3.86
C ARG A 21 -21.06 10.60 5.07
N LEU A 22 -21.98 11.38 5.60
CA LEU A 22 -21.76 12.19 6.79
C LEU A 22 -21.47 11.31 8.03
N LEU A 23 -22.21 10.22 8.19
CA LEU A 23 -22.02 9.25 9.27
C LEU A 23 -20.64 8.59 9.17
N ILE A 24 -20.27 8.07 8.01
CA ILE A 24 -18.96 7.45 7.74
C ILE A 24 -17.84 8.44 8.06
N ARG A 25 -17.93 9.67 7.54
CA ARG A 25 -16.93 10.72 7.77
C ARG A 25 -16.68 11.00 9.26
N ASN A 26 -17.70 10.85 10.09
CA ASN A 26 -17.62 11.19 11.51
C ASN A 26 -17.30 10.00 12.41
N THR A 27 -17.65 8.77 12.02
CA THR A 27 -17.59 7.59 12.91
C THR A 27 -16.56 6.54 12.51
N THR A 28 -16.45 6.19 11.23
CA THR A 28 -15.66 5.03 10.77
C THR A 28 -14.16 5.19 11.05
N PHE A 29 -13.67 6.43 11.14
CA PHE A 29 -12.25 6.71 11.36
C PHE A 29 -11.81 6.69 12.82
N LEU A 30 -12.73 6.53 13.76
CA LEU A 30 -12.43 6.47 15.20
C LEU A 30 -11.60 5.23 15.57
N GLY A 31 -11.78 4.11 14.82
CA GLY A 31 -11.07 2.85 15.05
C GLY A 31 -9.81 2.62 14.19
N LEU A 32 -9.54 3.44 13.17
CA LEU A 32 -8.44 3.22 12.22
C LEU A 32 -7.14 3.95 12.58
N GLY A 33 -7.12 4.72 13.67
CA GLY A 33 -5.99 5.54 14.07
C GLY A 33 -5.81 6.82 13.22
N ARG A 34 -4.95 7.73 13.68
CA ARG A 34 -4.71 9.05 13.04
C ARG A 34 -3.49 9.01 12.14
N THR A 35 -3.56 8.30 11.02
CA THR A 35 -2.49 8.23 10.02
C THR A 35 -2.65 9.30 8.93
N ARG A 36 -1.63 9.48 8.09
CA ARG A 36 -1.75 10.35 6.90
C ARG A 36 -2.82 9.86 5.95
N TRP A 37 -2.94 8.54 5.76
CA TRP A 37 -3.95 7.93 4.92
C TRP A 37 -5.37 8.15 5.45
N THR A 38 -5.63 7.87 6.74
CA THR A 38 -6.97 8.05 7.34
C THR A 38 -7.41 9.51 7.37
N ARG A 39 -6.47 10.45 7.55
CA ARG A 39 -6.77 11.89 7.43
C ARG A 39 -7.13 12.28 6.00
N GLY A 40 -6.39 11.76 5.01
CA GLY A 40 -6.70 11.95 3.60
C GLY A 40 -8.07 11.39 3.26
N LEU A 41 -8.36 10.15 3.64
CA LEU A 41 -9.64 9.48 3.40
C LEU A 41 -10.83 10.30 3.96
N ARG A 42 -10.71 10.76 5.21
CA ARG A 42 -11.73 11.63 5.82
C ARG A 42 -11.88 12.96 5.08
N SER A 43 -10.78 13.57 4.66
CA SER A 43 -10.77 14.80 3.85
C SER A 43 -11.50 14.58 2.53
N GLY A 44 -11.23 13.45 1.85
CA GLY A 44 -11.84 13.08 0.58
C GLY A 44 -13.36 12.97 0.64
N PHE A 45 -13.93 12.40 1.70
CA PHE A 45 -15.39 12.33 1.88
C PHE A 45 -16.09 13.70 1.89
N GLY A 46 -15.40 14.78 2.18
CA GLY A 46 -15.92 16.15 2.15
C GLY A 46 -15.34 17.02 1.02
N MET A 47 -14.58 16.41 0.10
CA MET A 47 -13.90 17.12 -0.98
C MET A 47 -14.88 17.54 -2.08
N ASN A 48 -14.60 18.68 -2.69
CA ASN A 48 -15.31 19.16 -3.89
C ASN A 48 -14.54 18.79 -5.17
N GLY A 49 -15.19 18.95 -6.32
CA GLY A 49 -14.62 18.64 -7.64
C GLY A 49 -13.26 19.32 -7.91
N PRO A 50 -13.10 20.64 -7.72
CA PRO A 50 -11.82 21.31 -7.92
C PRO A 50 -10.68 20.73 -7.10
N ARG A 51 -10.90 20.40 -5.84
CA ARG A 51 -9.89 19.74 -5.00
C ARG A 51 -9.56 18.32 -5.47
N TYR A 52 -10.57 17.59 -5.95
CA TYR A 52 -10.35 16.26 -6.54
C TYR A 52 -9.43 16.34 -7.77
N ILE A 53 -9.69 17.29 -8.67
CA ILE A 53 -8.81 17.55 -9.82
C ILE A 53 -7.38 17.87 -9.37
N THR A 54 -7.19 18.70 -8.34
CA THR A 54 -5.86 18.98 -7.77
C THR A 54 -5.19 17.71 -7.25
N ALA A 55 -5.94 16.82 -6.58
CA ALA A 55 -5.41 15.54 -6.10
C ALA A 55 -4.99 14.62 -7.27
N LEU A 56 -5.76 14.57 -8.35
CA LEU A 56 -5.41 13.84 -9.56
C LEU A 56 -4.16 14.43 -10.24
N THR A 57 -4.05 15.75 -10.35
CA THR A 57 -2.83 16.40 -10.87
C THR A 57 -1.60 16.06 -10.04
N THR A 58 -1.75 16.02 -8.72
CA THR A 58 -0.67 15.57 -7.81
C THR A 58 -0.30 14.11 -8.05
N ARG A 59 -1.29 13.24 -8.28
CA ARG A 59 -1.08 11.84 -8.65
C ARG A 59 -0.28 11.72 -9.95
N GLU A 60 -0.66 12.45 -11.00
CA GLU A 60 0.04 12.41 -12.30
C GLU A 60 1.51 12.86 -12.17
N ARG A 61 1.79 13.87 -11.35
CA ARG A 61 3.17 14.28 -11.05
C ARG A 61 3.95 13.16 -10.34
N LEU A 62 3.36 12.50 -9.35
CA LEU A 62 4.00 11.38 -8.65
C LEU A 62 4.23 10.18 -9.57
N ILE A 63 3.34 9.92 -10.52
CA ILE A 63 3.52 8.92 -11.57
C ILE A 63 4.74 9.27 -12.41
N ALA A 64 4.83 10.49 -12.92
CA ALA A 64 5.95 10.93 -13.75
C ALA A 64 7.30 10.85 -13.00
N GLU A 65 7.33 11.25 -11.74
CA GLU A 65 8.53 11.15 -10.87
C GLU A 65 8.97 9.68 -10.67
N LEU A 66 8.01 8.77 -10.42
CA LEU A 66 8.30 7.34 -10.24
C LEU A 66 8.75 6.69 -11.56
N GLU A 67 8.09 6.99 -12.67
CA GLU A 67 8.50 6.47 -14.00
C GLU A 67 9.90 6.94 -14.37
N ALA A 68 10.24 8.21 -14.11
CA ALA A 68 11.58 8.73 -14.34
C ALA A 68 12.64 8.01 -13.47
N PHE A 69 12.31 7.72 -12.20
CA PHE A 69 13.18 6.96 -11.31
C PHE A 69 13.36 5.51 -11.82
N LEU A 70 12.25 4.82 -12.15
CA LEU A 70 12.27 3.43 -12.62
C LEU A 70 12.90 3.29 -14.00
N GLY A 71 13.01 4.35 -14.79
CA GLY A 71 13.65 4.33 -16.11
C GLY A 71 15.14 3.91 -16.10
N GLY A 72 15.79 3.96 -14.96
CA GLY A 72 17.18 3.52 -14.76
C GLY A 72 17.32 2.09 -14.19
N PHE A 73 16.22 1.37 -13.96
CA PHE A 73 16.21 0.08 -13.29
C PHE A 73 15.23 -0.88 -13.97
N ASP A 74 15.51 -2.19 -13.91
CA ASP A 74 14.58 -3.23 -14.37
C ASP A 74 13.37 -3.34 -13.42
N ALA A 75 13.60 -3.24 -12.12
CA ALA A 75 12.56 -3.22 -11.10
C ALA A 75 13.09 -2.60 -9.79
N TRP A 76 12.19 -2.16 -8.92
CA TRP A 76 12.50 -1.72 -7.57
C TRP A 76 12.11 -2.78 -6.55
N LEU A 77 13.09 -3.32 -5.83
CA LEU A 77 12.90 -4.32 -4.78
C LEU A 77 12.62 -3.62 -3.44
N LEU A 78 11.55 -4.03 -2.77
CA LEU A 78 11.07 -3.44 -1.52
C LEU A 78 10.49 -4.52 -0.58
N PRO A 79 10.42 -4.28 0.74
CA PRO A 79 9.56 -5.08 1.61
C PRO A 79 8.08 -4.96 1.21
N VAL A 80 7.28 -6.01 1.45
CA VAL A 80 5.81 -5.95 1.29
C VAL A 80 5.17 -5.16 2.43
N ALA A 81 5.67 -5.35 3.66
CA ALA A 81 5.21 -4.68 4.88
C ALA A 81 6.40 -4.39 5.79
N ALA A 82 6.20 -3.54 6.80
CA ALA A 82 7.23 -3.22 7.78
C ALA A 82 7.42 -4.29 8.86
N VAL A 83 6.58 -5.33 8.86
CA VAL A 83 6.59 -6.42 9.82
C VAL A 83 6.30 -7.76 9.12
N PRO A 84 6.80 -8.90 9.63
CA PRO A 84 6.38 -10.23 9.19
C PRO A 84 4.92 -10.50 9.58
N ALA A 85 4.43 -11.71 9.35
CA ALA A 85 3.12 -12.14 9.84
C ALA A 85 2.99 -11.92 11.36
N PHE A 86 1.82 -11.52 11.81
CA PHE A 86 1.54 -11.23 13.22
C PHE A 86 0.20 -11.86 13.63
N ARG A 87 -0.03 -12.00 14.95
CA ARG A 87 -1.27 -12.58 15.48
C ARG A 87 -2.47 -11.70 15.18
N HIS A 88 -3.65 -12.31 15.03
CA HIS A 88 -4.91 -11.59 14.87
C HIS A 88 -5.08 -10.53 15.96
N MET A 89 -5.44 -9.31 15.54
CA MET A 89 -5.63 -8.19 16.45
C MET A 89 -6.87 -7.36 16.05
N ARG A 90 -7.38 -6.59 17.01
CA ARG A 90 -8.47 -5.64 16.74
C ARG A 90 -7.94 -4.47 15.89
N SER A 91 -8.77 -4.00 14.95
CA SER A 91 -8.49 -2.79 14.18
C SER A 91 -8.14 -1.59 15.07
N GLY A 92 -7.23 -0.74 14.61
CA GLY A 92 -6.81 0.46 15.35
C GLY A 92 -5.67 0.25 16.37
N LYS A 93 -5.24 -0.99 16.60
CA LYS A 93 -4.03 -1.24 17.39
C LYS A 93 -2.76 -0.91 16.60
N THR A 94 -1.65 -0.79 17.33
CA THR A 94 -0.32 -0.60 16.76
C THR A 94 0.41 -1.93 16.67
N LEU A 95 1.39 -1.99 15.78
CA LEU A 95 2.37 -3.05 15.65
C LEU A 95 3.73 -2.53 16.10
N ASP A 96 4.54 -3.39 16.66
CA ASP A 96 5.94 -3.09 16.94
C ASP A 96 6.75 -3.21 15.64
N VAL A 97 7.48 -2.15 15.30
CA VAL A 97 8.41 -2.10 14.18
C VAL A 97 9.76 -1.63 14.75
N ASP A 98 10.67 -2.55 14.95
CA ASP A 98 12.00 -2.30 15.52
C ASP A 98 11.96 -1.46 16.82
N GLY A 99 11.10 -1.88 17.78
CA GLY A 99 10.91 -1.19 19.06
C GLY A 99 10.05 0.07 18.99
N THR A 100 9.51 0.40 17.82
CA THR A 100 8.64 1.56 17.63
C THR A 100 7.18 1.12 17.42
N SER A 101 6.26 1.70 18.19
CA SER A 101 4.83 1.45 18.06
C SER A 101 4.24 2.18 16.85
N VAL A 102 3.95 1.46 15.78
CA VAL A 102 3.47 2.01 14.49
C VAL A 102 1.99 1.63 14.28
N PRO A 103 1.12 2.57 13.86
CA PRO A 103 -0.26 2.23 13.52
C PRO A 103 -0.36 1.11 12.49
N TYR A 104 -1.28 0.16 12.70
CA TYR A 104 -1.51 -1.01 11.84
C TYR A 104 -1.51 -0.66 10.34
N THR A 105 -2.32 0.33 9.93
CA THR A 105 -2.43 0.72 8.52
C THR A 105 -1.14 1.29 7.93
N THR A 106 -0.26 1.84 8.77
CA THR A 106 1.07 2.31 8.35
C THR A 106 2.03 1.13 8.23
N ALA A 107 2.08 0.26 9.25
CA ALA A 107 3.00 -0.87 9.25
C ALA A 107 2.76 -1.85 8.08
N VAL A 108 1.50 -2.13 7.74
CA VAL A 108 1.15 -3.09 6.68
C VAL A 108 0.97 -2.47 5.30
N GLY A 109 0.67 -1.17 5.19
CA GLY A 109 0.28 -0.55 3.92
C GLY A 109 1.25 0.48 3.36
N SER A 110 2.25 0.93 4.12
CA SER A 110 3.10 2.03 3.67
C SER A 110 3.96 1.71 2.45
N TYR A 111 4.38 0.47 2.28
CA TYR A 111 5.18 0.02 1.14
C TYR A 111 4.35 -0.24 -0.12
N ALA A 112 3.10 -0.68 0.00
CA ALA A 112 2.22 -0.96 -1.14
C ALA A 112 1.41 0.27 -1.61
N ALA A 113 1.05 1.16 -0.70
CA ALA A 113 0.17 2.30 -0.99
C ALA A 113 0.68 3.28 -2.06
N PRO A 114 1.98 3.58 -2.20
CA PRO A 114 2.48 4.41 -3.30
C PRO A 114 2.15 3.82 -4.68
N PHE A 115 2.28 2.51 -4.84
CA PHE A 115 2.06 1.82 -6.11
C PHE A 115 0.57 1.66 -6.42
N ASN A 116 -0.27 1.50 -5.41
CA ASN A 116 -1.73 1.61 -5.58
C ASN A 116 -2.15 3.01 -6.04
N LEU A 117 -1.47 4.07 -5.59
CA LEU A 117 -1.73 5.43 -6.05
C LEU A 117 -1.27 5.64 -7.49
N THR A 118 -0.07 5.16 -7.85
CA THR A 118 0.50 5.37 -9.18
C THR A 118 -0.01 4.39 -10.23
N GLY A 119 -0.52 3.22 -9.81
CA GLY A 119 -0.95 2.15 -10.72
C GLY A 119 0.24 1.41 -11.34
N SER A 120 1.35 1.34 -10.62
CA SER A 120 2.53 0.58 -11.03
C SER A 120 2.32 -0.92 -10.78
N PRO A 121 2.72 -1.80 -11.69
CA PRO A 121 2.65 -3.25 -11.48
C PRO A 121 3.60 -3.67 -10.35
N ALA A 122 3.18 -4.67 -9.58
CA ALA A 122 3.97 -5.22 -8.49
C ALA A 122 3.82 -6.74 -8.39
N VAL A 123 4.93 -7.43 -8.16
CA VAL A 123 4.97 -8.88 -7.92
C VAL A 123 5.52 -9.13 -6.53
N SER A 124 4.83 -9.94 -5.72
CA SER A 124 5.30 -10.35 -4.41
C SER A 124 5.93 -11.74 -4.47
N LEU A 125 7.13 -11.87 -3.90
CA LEU A 125 7.89 -13.11 -3.85
C LEU A 125 8.19 -13.51 -2.38
N PRO A 126 8.18 -14.82 -2.05
CA PRO A 126 8.66 -15.28 -0.76
C PRO A 126 10.19 -15.09 -0.71
N ALA A 127 10.68 -14.41 0.34
CA ALA A 127 12.09 -14.07 0.46
C ALA A 127 12.80 -14.77 1.62
N GLY A 128 12.04 -15.36 2.54
CA GLY A 128 12.63 -16.04 3.70
C GLY A 128 11.67 -16.20 4.88
N GLN A 129 12.24 -16.35 6.05
CA GLN A 129 11.51 -16.47 7.31
C GLN A 129 12.15 -15.61 8.40
N SER A 130 11.35 -15.11 9.31
CA SER A 130 11.84 -14.47 10.55
C SER A 130 12.51 -15.48 11.48
N ALA A 131 13.12 -15.00 12.56
CA ALA A 131 13.70 -15.87 13.59
C ALA A 131 12.66 -16.82 14.23
N GLU A 132 11.39 -16.43 14.24
CA GLU A 132 10.27 -17.23 14.73
C GLU A 132 9.67 -18.16 13.66
N GLY A 133 10.26 -18.24 12.45
CA GLY A 133 9.79 -19.08 11.35
C GLY A 133 8.59 -18.49 10.58
N LEU A 134 8.25 -17.22 10.78
CA LEU A 134 7.16 -16.57 10.04
C LEU A 134 7.61 -16.15 8.65
N PRO A 135 6.77 -16.32 7.60
CA PRO A 135 7.15 -15.99 6.23
C PRO A 135 7.38 -14.48 6.05
N ILE A 136 8.44 -14.16 5.31
CA ILE A 136 8.78 -12.80 4.88
C ILE A 136 8.68 -12.74 3.37
N GLY A 137 7.98 -11.75 2.85
CA GLY A 137 7.86 -11.44 1.43
C GLY A 137 8.57 -10.15 1.06
N VAL A 138 9.02 -10.10 -0.19
CA VAL A 138 9.47 -8.90 -0.87
C VAL A 138 8.56 -8.59 -2.04
N GLN A 139 8.52 -7.34 -2.48
CA GLN A 139 7.84 -6.96 -3.70
C GLN A 139 8.82 -6.35 -4.70
N LEU A 140 8.63 -6.69 -5.96
CA LEU A 140 9.24 -6.04 -7.10
C LEU A 140 8.20 -5.12 -7.72
N VAL A 141 8.60 -3.89 -8.00
CA VAL A 141 7.73 -2.89 -8.63
C VAL A 141 8.36 -2.47 -9.94
N GLY A 142 7.57 -2.54 -11.01
CA GLY A 142 7.97 -2.18 -12.36
C GLY A 142 7.35 -0.87 -12.85
N ARG A 143 7.74 -0.47 -14.06
CA ARG A 143 7.12 0.64 -14.79
C ARG A 143 5.69 0.27 -15.18
N ARG A 144 4.85 1.26 -15.30
CA ARG A 144 3.46 1.07 -15.74
C ARG A 144 3.43 0.47 -17.15
N TRP A 145 2.51 -0.46 -17.32
CA TRP A 145 2.28 -1.17 -18.61
C TRP A 145 3.43 -2.07 -19.06
N ASP A 146 4.41 -2.35 -18.17
CA ASP A 146 5.58 -3.17 -18.44
C ASP A 146 5.54 -4.47 -17.61
N ASP A 147 4.34 -5.05 -17.49
CA ASP A 147 4.06 -6.22 -16.63
C ASP A 147 4.88 -7.43 -17.08
N ASP A 148 5.00 -7.68 -18.39
CA ASP A 148 5.74 -8.82 -18.93
C ASP A 148 7.22 -8.75 -18.57
N HIS A 149 7.84 -7.56 -18.67
CA HIS A 149 9.21 -7.35 -18.25
C HIS A 149 9.38 -7.59 -16.73
N LEU A 150 8.46 -7.04 -15.93
CA LEU A 150 8.47 -7.23 -14.49
C LEU A 150 8.35 -8.71 -14.11
N LEU A 151 7.50 -9.48 -14.78
CA LEU A 151 7.37 -10.93 -14.56
C LEU A 151 8.66 -11.67 -14.91
N ALA A 152 9.31 -11.34 -16.02
CA ALA A 152 10.60 -11.93 -16.38
C ALA A 152 11.71 -11.63 -15.36
N VAL A 153 11.74 -10.41 -14.81
CA VAL A 153 12.64 -10.05 -13.71
C VAL A 153 12.31 -10.83 -12.45
N ALA A 154 11.01 -10.95 -12.12
CA ALA A 154 10.54 -11.68 -10.94
C ALA A 154 10.92 -13.17 -11.00
N GLU A 155 10.83 -13.82 -12.16
CA GLU A 155 11.27 -15.22 -12.36
C GLU A 155 12.75 -15.38 -12.01
N ARG A 156 13.61 -14.49 -12.49
CA ARG A 156 15.06 -14.54 -12.19
C ARG A 156 15.34 -14.30 -10.70
N VAL A 157 14.61 -13.38 -10.07
CA VAL A 157 14.74 -13.14 -8.63
C VAL A 157 14.24 -14.35 -7.84
N ALA A 158 13.17 -15.00 -8.27
CA ALA A 158 12.65 -16.22 -7.64
C ALA A 158 13.65 -17.39 -7.71
N GLU A 159 14.40 -17.54 -8.80
CA GLU A 159 15.48 -18.53 -8.91
C GLU A 159 16.55 -18.32 -7.84
N ILE A 160 16.91 -17.07 -7.54
CA ILE A 160 17.90 -16.71 -6.51
C ILE A 160 17.35 -16.93 -5.10
N LEU A 161 16.09 -16.58 -4.87
CA LEU A 161 15.40 -16.72 -3.56
C LEU A 161 15.10 -18.19 -3.21
N GLY A 162 15.05 -19.06 -4.23
CA GLY A 162 14.74 -20.48 -4.09
C GLY A 162 13.24 -20.79 -4.13
N PRO A 163 12.87 -22.08 -4.08
CA PRO A 163 11.49 -22.53 -4.26
C PRO A 163 10.60 -22.13 -3.09
N PHE A 164 9.33 -21.91 -3.40
CA PHE A 164 8.31 -21.74 -2.38
C PHE A 164 8.26 -22.97 -1.43
N ARG A 165 8.30 -22.72 -0.15
CA ARG A 165 8.16 -23.75 0.89
C ARG A 165 6.78 -23.63 1.52
N ARG A 166 6.01 -24.72 1.48
CA ARG A 166 4.73 -24.79 2.19
C ARG A 166 4.95 -24.66 3.71
N PRO A 167 4.08 -23.95 4.43
CA PRO A 167 4.10 -23.96 5.88
C PRO A 167 3.93 -25.39 6.43
N PRO A 168 4.55 -25.73 7.56
CA PRO A 168 4.34 -27.02 8.23
C PRO A 168 2.85 -27.25 8.52
N GLY A 169 2.32 -28.41 8.15
CA GLY A 169 0.92 -28.79 8.40
C GLY A 169 -0.10 -28.39 7.34
N TYR A 170 0.34 -27.89 6.18
CA TYR A 170 -0.53 -27.53 5.04
C TYR A 170 -0.15 -28.24 3.75
#